data_e37b3a56b8f79caf6320000bfab96e3c
#
_entry.id   e37b3a56b8f79caf6320000bfab96e3c
#
_cell.length_a   1.000
_cell.length_b   1.000
_cell.length_c   1.000
_cell.angle_alpha   90.00
_cell.angle_beta   90.00
_cell.angle_gamma   90.00
#
_symmetry.space_group_name_H-M   'P 1'
#
loop_
_entity.id
_entity.type
_entity.pdbx_description
1 polymer ?
#
loop_
_entity_poly.entity_id
_entity_poly.type
_entity_poly.pdbx_seq_one_letter_code
_entity_poly.pdbx_strand_id
1 'polypeptide(L)'
;MEDQQDIEENTGNNIDEMTEKAEESTGVEQTSTPKTTEELPETEESTSLIPIDEYLAAGVHIGTQQKTKDMLNFIYRVRTDGLYVLDIQSTEQRIKLAANFLSKYDPSRVLVASARQYGQHPATMFAKAIGAKSMVGRFIPGTLTNPQMEGFFEPEVTLVTDPIGDAQVIKESVNIGVPVVAFCDTNNQTSSVDF
;
A
#
# COMPACT_ATOMS: atom_id res chain seq x y z
N MET A 1 -50.07 32.84 -19.69
CA MET A 1 -50.95 32.58 -18.57
C MET A 1 -50.05 31.97 -17.51
N GLU A 2 -49.41 32.81 -16.69
CA GLU A 2 -49.84 33.32 -15.38
C GLU A 2 -49.83 32.17 -14.36
N ASP A 3 -49.11 32.14 -13.28
CA ASP A 3 -48.69 33.12 -12.29
C ASP A 3 -47.40 32.63 -11.61
N GLN A 4 -46.41 33.30 -11.42
CA GLN A 4 -45.87 34.33 -10.53
C GLN A 4 -46.41 34.29 -9.07
N GLN A 5 -45.51 34.27 -8.15
CA GLN A 5 -45.29 35.08 -6.93
C GLN A 5 -44.74 34.24 -5.79
N ASP A 6 -43.50 34.46 -5.41
CA ASP A 6 -42.97 35.38 -4.38
C ASP A 6 -43.45 35.04 -2.96
N ILE A 7 -42.51 34.75 -2.10
CA ILE A 7 -42.43 35.38 -0.78
C ILE A 7 -40.95 35.37 -0.32
N GLU A 8 -40.45 36.58 -0.21
CA GLU A 8 -39.22 37.00 0.45
C GLU A 8 -39.29 36.93 1.96
N GLU A 9 -38.12 36.96 2.55
CA GLU A 9 -37.75 37.59 3.82
C GLU A 9 -38.24 37.00 5.13
N ASN A 10 -37.28 36.58 5.91
CA ASN A 10 -37.15 37.15 7.23
C ASN A 10 -35.70 37.12 7.74
N THR A 11 -35.15 38.32 7.75
CA THR A 11 -33.95 38.80 8.44
C THR A 11 -34.11 38.77 9.93
N GLY A 12 -33.01 38.68 10.65
CA GLY A 12 -32.97 39.29 11.98
C GLY A 12 -32.02 38.66 12.99
N ASN A 13 -30.81 39.12 12.99
CA ASN A 13 -30.01 39.59 14.11
C ASN A 13 -30.15 38.91 15.48
N ASN A 14 -29.06 38.40 15.98
CA ASN A 14 -28.56 38.84 17.27
C ASN A 14 -27.03 38.69 17.30
N ILE A 15 -26.43 39.84 17.18
CA ILE A 15 -25.05 40.16 17.53
C ILE A 15 -25.11 40.70 18.97
N ASP A 16 -24.01 40.47 19.68
CA ASP A 16 -23.47 41.25 20.79
C ASP A 16 -23.80 40.83 22.22
N GLU A 17 -22.72 40.89 22.88
CA GLU A 17 -22.45 41.11 24.31
C GLU A 17 -22.14 39.86 25.16
N MET A 18 -20.86 39.65 25.39
CA MET A 18 -20.24 40.00 26.66
C MET A 18 -18.73 39.83 26.62
N THR A 19 -18.07 40.96 26.43
CA THR A 19 -16.69 41.24 26.81
C THR A 19 -16.60 41.55 28.32
N GLU A 20 -15.40 41.28 28.85
CA GLU A 20 -14.78 41.89 30.02
C GLU A 20 -15.13 41.42 31.44
N LYS A 21 -14.10 40.86 32.04
CA LYS A 21 -13.41 41.31 33.26
C LYS A 21 -12.32 40.28 33.59
N ALA A 22 -11.06 40.58 33.34
CA ALA A 22 -10.09 41.45 34.04
C ALA A 22 -9.71 40.94 35.44
N GLU A 23 -8.49 40.48 35.50
CA GLU A 23 -7.35 40.87 36.34
C GLU A 23 -7.30 40.42 37.82
N GLU A 24 -6.09 39.94 38.10
CA GLU A 24 -5.22 40.15 39.26
C GLU A 24 -5.32 39.23 40.47
N SER A 25 -4.28 38.38 40.61
CA SER A 25 -3.36 38.55 41.75
C SER A 25 -2.24 37.48 41.80
N THR A 26 -1.09 38.00 41.73
CA THR A 26 0.25 37.59 42.24
C THR A 26 0.33 36.54 43.34
N GLY A 27 1.34 35.64 43.22
CA GLY A 27 1.85 34.81 44.28
C GLY A 27 3.00 33.94 43.84
N VAL A 28 4.23 34.44 44.03
CA VAL A 28 5.52 33.77 43.89
C VAL A 28 5.68 32.73 44.98
N GLU A 29 6.02 31.50 44.68
CA GLU A 29 6.91 30.71 45.54
C GLU A 29 7.66 29.62 44.74
N GLN A 30 8.95 29.72 44.76
CA GLN A 30 9.94 28.78 44.26
C GLN A 30 10.05 27.60 45.22
N THR A 31 10.01 26.37 44.72
CA THR A 31 10.73 25.25 45.34
C THR A 31 11.05 24.18 44.29
N SER A 32 12.34 24.09 44.04
CA SER A 32 13.18 22.89 43.78
C SER A 32 12.59 21.66 43.09
N THR A 33 13.23 21.37 41.94
CA THR A 33 13.32 20.09 41.22
C THR A 33 13.61 18.88 42.12
N PRO A 34 13.10 17.67 41.70
CA PRO A 34 14.07 16.71 41.25
C PRO A 34 13.80 16.22 39.82
N LYS A 35 14.86 16.16 39.03
CA LYS A 35 14.97 15.43 37.79
C LYS A 35 14.66 13.95 38.02
N THR A 36 13.50 13.49 37.61
CA THR A 36 13.30 12.08 37.31
C THR A 36 13.44 11.96 35.79
N THR A 37 14.57 11.46 35.38
CA THR A 37 14.82 10.94 34.05
C THR A 37 13.88 9.74 33.93
N GLU A 38 12.70 9.95 33.39
CA GLU A 38 11.90 8.86 32.83
C GLU A 38 12.63 8.40 31.58
N GLU A 39 13.37 7.30 31.74
CA GLU A 39 13.80 6.46 30.61
C GLU A 39 12.55 6.08 29.85
N LEU A 40 12.37 6.71 28.70
CA LEU A 40 11.44 6.23 27.69
C LEU A 40 11.82 4.78 27.40
N PRO A 41 10.88 3.83 27.38
CA PRO A 41 11.19 2.47 27.01
C PRO A 41 11.86 2.51 25.63
N GLU A 42 13.06 1.97 25.55
CA GLU A 42 13.76 1.69 24.30
C GLU A 42 12.78 0.92 23.45
N THR A 43 12.21 1.62 22.46
CA THR A 43 11.42 1.02 21.41
C THR A 43 12.32 -0.02 20.78
N GLU A 44 11.95 -1.29 20.92
CA GLU A 44 12.58 -2.40 20.22
C GLU A 44 12.88 -1.91 18.80
N GLU A 45 14.15 -1.75 18.48
CA GLU A 45 14.62 -1.53 17.13
C GLU A 45 14.15 -2.73 16.32
N SER A 46 12.95 -2.61 15.74
CA SER A 46 12.45 -3.56 14.78
C SER A 46 13.48 -3.57 13.67
N THR A 47 14.25 -4.65 13.58
CA THR A 47 15.33 -4.83 12.63
C THR A 47 14.75 -4.65 11.24
N SER A 48 14.85 -3.43 10.71
CA SER A 48 14.42 -3.07 9.37
C SER A 48 15.26 -3.87 8.38
N LEU A 49 14.62 -4.45 7.36
CA LEU A 49 15.32 -5.21 6.31
C LEU A 49 16.25 -4.30 5.51
N ILE A 50 15.81 -3.08 5.27
CA ILE A 50 16.48 -2.05 4.47
C ILE A 50 16.32 -0.72 5.20
N PRO A 51 17.36 0.13 5.26
CA PRO A 51 17.24 1.48 5.82
C PRO A 51 16.11 2.27 5.15
N ILE A 52 15.34 3.01 5.95
CA ILE A 52 14.20 3.79 5.45
C ILE A 52 14.63 4.80 4.38
N ASP A 53 15.84 5.33 4.50
CA ASP A 53 16.40 6.29 3.54
C ASP A 53 16.54 5.69 2.13
N GLU A 54 16.84 4.41 2.02
CA GLU A 54 16.92 3.71 0.73
C GLU A 54 15.54 3.53 0.10
N TYR A 55 14.50 3.21 0.89
CA TYR A 55 13.13 3.17 0.39
C TYR A 55 12.67 4.54 -0.12
N LEU A 56 13.03 5.61 0.60
CA LEU A 56 12.69 6.98 0.21
C LEU A 56 13.44 7.40 -1.05
N ALA A 57 14.72 7.09 -1.15
CA ALA A 57 15.55 7.39 -2.32
C ALA A 57 15.06 6.64 -3.58
N ALA A 58 14.64 5.38 -3.41
CA ALA A 58 14.07 4.57 -4.50
C ALA A 58 12.64 4.99 -4.89
N GLY A 59 11.97 5.85 -4.10
CA GLY A 59 10.63 6.31 -4.39
C GLY A 59 9.52 5.28 -4.16
N VAL A 60 9.76 4.22 -3.41
CA VAL A 60 8.79 3.13 -3.13
C VAL A 60 7.51 3.65 -2.47
N HIS A 61 7.59 4.77 -1.74
CA HIS A 61 6.47 5.41 -1.06
C HIS A 61 5.56 6.22 -1.98
N ILE A 62 5.95 6.46 -3.24
CA ILE A 62 5.20 7.32 -4.15
C ILE A 62 4.18 6.48 -4.91
N GLY A 63 2.90 6.71 -4.62
CA GLY A 63 1.79 6.10 -5.35
C GLY A 63 1.22 7.00 -6.45
N THR A 64 0.03 6.68 -6.93
CA THR A 64 -0.68 7.41 -7.98
C THR A 64 -1.66 8.45 -7.41
N GLN A 65 -2.31 9.22 -8.29
CA GLN A 65 -3.40 10.14 -7.92
C GLN A 65 -4.74 9.41 -7.69
N GLN A 66 -4.81 8.15 -8.07
CA GLN A 66 -5.99 7.32 -7.87
C GLN A 66 -5.79 6.42 -6.65
N LYS A 67 -6.87 6.14 -5.95
CA LYS A 67 -6.89 5.19 -4.84
C LYS A 67 -8.07 4.25 -4.94
N THR A 68 -7.89 3.03 -4.50
CA THR A 68 -8.96 2.07 -4.29
C THR A 68 -9.35 2.02 -2.81
N LYS A 69 -10.51 1.48 -2.52
CA LYS A 69 -10.97 1.29 -1.14
C LYS A 69 -10.07 0.33 -0.38
N ASP A 70 -9.58 -0.69 -1.05
CA ASP A 70 -8.76 -1.75 -0.47
C ASP A 70 -7.40 -1.24 -0.01
N MET A 71 -6.82 -0.27 -0.76
CA MET A 71 -5.50 0.31 -0.47
C MET A 71 -5.53 1.44 0.56
N LEU A 72 -6.71 1.88 1.04
CA LEU A 72 -6.83 2.99 2.00
C LEU A 72 -6.00 2.77 3.28
N ASN A 73 -5.93 1.54 3.76
CA ASN A 73 -5.22 1.19 5.01
C ASN A 73 -3.69 1.28 4.87
N PHE A 74 -3.16 1.35 3.65
CA PHE A 74 -1.74 1.42 3.34
C PHE A 74 -1.29 2.81 2.93
N ILE A 75 -2.23 3.79 2.87
CA ILE A 75 -1.94 5.17 2.50
C ILE A 75 -1.62 5.96 3.76
N TYR A 76 -0.41 6.51 3.83
CA TYR A 76 0.04 7.36 4.93
C TYR A 76 -0.53 8.77 4.82
N ARG A 77 -0.40 9.42 3.66
CA ARG A 77 -0.89 10.79 3.42
C ARG A 77 -1.10 11.08 1.93
N VAL A 78 -1.71 12.23 1.65
CA VAL A 78 -1.83 12.79 0.30
C VAL A 78 -0.91 14.00 0.19
N ARG A 79 -0.12 14.09 -0.87
CA ARG A 79 0.70 15.26 -1.18
C ARG A 79 -0.15 16.39 -1.77
N THR A 80 0.41 17.61 -1.78
CA THR A 80 -0.23 18.78 -2.41
C THR A 80 -0.50 18.61 -3.89
N ASP A 81 0.30 17.77 -4.56
CA ASP A 81 0.17 17.41 -5.98
C ASP A 81 -0.96 16.41 -6.24
N GLY A 82 -1.68 15.97 -5.20
CA GLY A 82 -2.72 14.96 -5.27
C GLY A 82 -2.22 13.52 -5.34
N LEU A 83 -0.91 13.28 -5.21
CA LEU A 83 -0.33 11.93 -5.14
C LEU A 83 -0.51 11.33 -3.75
N TYR A 84 -0.92 10.07 -3.72
CA TYR A 84 -0.99 9.29 -2.50
C TYR A 84 0.39 8.75 -2.13
N VAL A 85 0.70 8.80 -0.85
CA VAL A 85 1.97 8.30 -0.28
C VAL A 85 1.67 7.04 0.51
N LEU A 86 2.35 5.95 0.15
CA LEU A 86 2.24 4.67 0.84
C LEU A 86 3.06 4.66 2.14
N ASP A 87 2.59 3.90 3.12
CA ASP A 87 3.29 3.67 4.38
C ASP A 87 4.41 2.64 4.20
N ILE A 88 5.65 3.08 4.41
CA ILE A 88 6.85 2.24 4.26
C ILE A 88 6.89 1.15 5.34
N GLN A 89 6.49 1.44 6.57
CA GLN A 89 6.52 0.46 7.66
C GLN A 89 5.57 -0.70 7.38
N SER A 90 4.35 -0.39 6.96
CA SER A 90 3.38 -1.40 6.53
C SER A 90 3.87 -2.21 5.33
N THR A 91 4.52 -1.55 4.37
CA THR A 91 5.11 -2.19 3.19
C THR A 91 6.19 -3.20 3.60
N GLU A 92 7.09 -2.81 4.50
CA GLU A 92 8.15 -3.70 5.00
C GLU A 92 7.60 -4.91 5.75
N GLN A 93 6.60 -4.69 6.60
CA GLN A 93 5.93 -5.79 7.30
C GLN A 93 5.30 -6.78 6.32
N ARG A 94 4.65 -6.27 5.26
CA ARG A 94 4.07 -7.11 4.21
C ARG A 94 5.12 -7.86 3.40
N ILE A 95 6.26 -7.26 3.11
CA ILE A 95 7.39 -7.92 2.45
C ILE A 95 7.90 -9.09 3.31
N LYS A 96 8.08 -8.89 4.63
CA LYS A 96 8.48 -9.96 5.56
C LYS A 96 7.49 -11.13 5.56
N LEU A 97 6.19 -10.82 5.60
CA LEU A 97 5.12 -11.84 5.56
C LEU A 97 5.12 -12.59 4.23
N ALA A 98 5.21 -11.89 3.11
CA ALA A 98 5.26 -12.48 1.77
C ALA A 98 6.51 -13.37 1.58
N ALA A 99 7.68 -12.92 2.07
CA ALA A 99 8.90 -13.71 2.02
C ALA A 99 8.78 -15.01 2.83
N ASN A 100 8.22 -14.93 4.05
CA ASN A 100 7.96 -16.10 4.88
C ASN A 100 6.93 -17.05 4.25
N PHE A 101 5.97 -16.50 3.52
CA PHE A 101 4.99 -17.31 2.80
C PHE A 101 5.64 -18.03 1.62
N LEU A 102 6.37 -17.30 0.76
CA LEU A 102 7.05 -17.86 -0.41
C LEU A 102 8.10 -18.91 -0.05
N SER A 103 8.78 -18.76 1.10
CA SER A 103 9.80 -19.71 1.55
C SER A 103 9.28 -21.12 1.85
N LYS A 104 7.97 -21.30 1.95
CA LYS A 104 7.32 -22.62 2.21
C LYS A 104 7.12 -23.44 0.94
N TYR A 105 7.28 -22.84 -0.24
CA TYR A 105 7.05 -23.49 -1.52
C TYR A 105 8.35 -23.94 -2.17
N ASP A 106 8.28 -24.98 -3.00
CA ASP A 106 9.40 -25.40 -3.83
C ASP A 106 9.67 -24.29 -4.87
N PRO A 107 10.89 -23.72 -4.92
CA PRO A 107 11.25 -22.70 -5.89
C PRO A 107 10.93 -23.05 -7.33
N SER A 108 11.06 -24.33 -7.72
CA SER A 108 10.77 -24.79 -9.08
C SER A 108 9.28 -24.66 -9.46
N ARG A 109 8.39 -24.57 -8.46
CA ARG A 109 6.95 -24.40 -8.62
C ARG A 109 6.45 -22.98 -8.33
N VAL A 110 7.35 -22.06 -8.10
CA VAL A 110 7.05 -20.62 -8.01
C VAL A 110 7.03 -20.01 -9.41
N LEU A 111 5.95 -19.33 -9.75
CA LEU A 111 5.85 -18.54 -10.97
C LEU A 111 6.06 -17.06 -10.64
N VAL A 112 6.93 -16.39 -11.38
CA VAL A 112 7.13 -14.95 -11.31
C VAL A 112 6.71 -14.32 -12.64
N ALA A 113 5.71 -13.46 -12.63
CA ALA A 113 5.18 -12.84 -13.84
C ALA A 113 5.33 -11.31 -13.81
N SER A 114 5.64 -10.73 -14.98
CA SER A 114 5.70 -9.29 -15.16
C SER A 114 5.44 -8.91 -16.62
N ALA A 115 4.32 -8.25 -16.89
CA ALA A 115 4.03 -7.70 -18.20
C ALA A 115 4.71 -6.34 -18.41
N ARG A 116 4.84 -5.53 -17.35
CA ARG A 116 5.45 -4.20 -17.44
C ARG A 116 6.94 -4.26 -17.75
N GLN A 117 7.39 -3.45 -18.71
CA GLN A 117 8.77 -3.42 -19.18
C GLN A 117 9.80 -3.23 -18.04
N TYR A 118 9.53 -2.31 -17.12
CA TYR A 118 10.44 -2.05 -15.99
C TYR A 118 10.44 -3.15 -14.93
N GLY A 119 9.37 -3.94 -14.83
CA GLY A 119 9.29 -5.08 -13.91
C GLY A 119 9.94 -6.36 -14.44
N GLN A 120 10.19 -6.47 -15.76
CA GLN A 120 10.68 -7.70 -16.37
C GLN A 120 12.08 -8.10 -15.90
N HIS A 121 12.99 -7.13 -15.84
CA HIS A 121 14.38 -7.40 -15.41
C HIS A 121 14.43 -7.81 -13.92
N PRO A 122 13.84 -7.09 -12.96
CA PRO A 122 13.77 -7.53 -11.57
C PRO A 122 13.12 -8.89 -11.40
N ALA A 123 11.99 -9.16 -12.08
CA ALA A 123 11.31 -10.45 -12.04
C ALA A 123 12.19 -11.60 -12.52
N THR A 124 12.93 -11.40 -13.61
CA THR A 124 13.87 -12.40 -14.14
C THR A 124 15.04 -12.65 -13.18
N MET A 125 15.60 -11.59 -12.60
CA MET A 125 16.71 -11.72 -11.64
C MET A 125 16.28 -12.40 -10.35
N PHE A 126 15.12 -12.06 -9.84
CA PHE A 126 14.53 -12.71 -8.67
C PHE A 126 14.30 -14.21 -8.93
N ALA A 127 13.67 -14.55 -10.06
CA ALA A 127 13.43 -15.94 -10.42
C ALA A 127 14.72 -16.74 -10.56
N LYS A 128 15.77 -16.16 -11.16
CA LYS A 128 17.10 -16.79 -11.23
C LYS A 128 17.73 -17.00 -9.85
N ALA A 129 17.60 -16.03 -8.96
CA ALA A 129 18.20 -16.10 -7.63
C ALA A 129 17.61 -17.23 -6.77
N ILE A 130 16.31 -17.47 -6.87
CA ILE A 130 15.62 -18.51 -6.10
C ILE A 130 15.47 -19.84 -6.87
N GLY A 131 15.69 -19.87 -8.18
CA GLY A 131 15.44 -21.05 -9.02
C GLY A 131 13.99 -21.19 -9.48
N ALA A 132 13.22 -20.10 -9.49
CA ALA A 132 11.82 -20.07 -9.92
C ALA A 132 11.67 -19.92 -11.45
N LYS A 133 10.45 -20.17 -11.95
CA LYS A 133 10.11 -19.91 -13.34
C LYS A 133 9.67 -18.46 -13.54
N SER A 134 10.27 -17.76 -14.48
CA SER A 134 9.85 -16.39 -14.86
C SER A 134 9.08 -16.41 -16.17
N MET A 135 7.95 -15.67 -16.20
CA MET A 135 7.19 -15.34 -17.40
C MET A 135 7.11 -13.82 -17.51
N VAL A 136 7.97 -13.26 -18.38
CA VAL A 136 8.08 -11.81 -18.56
C VAL A 136 7.56 -11.40 -19.93
N GLY A 137 6.97 -10.20 -20.00
CA GLY A 137 6.31 -9.69 -21.19
C GLY A 137 4.86 -10.13 -21.32
N ARG A 138 4.39 -10.34 -22.56
CA ARG A 138 3.00 -10.72 -22.79
C ARG A 138 2.71 -12.14 -22.31
N PHE A 139 1.85 -12.24 -21.32
CA PHE A 139 1.33 -13.53 -20.87
C PHE A 139 0.31 -14.08 -21.88
N ILE A 140 0.49 -15.33 -22.28
CA ILE A 140 -0.41 -16.00 -23.24
C ILE A 140 -1.54 -16.67 -22.45
N PRO A 141 -2.83 -16.32 -22.73
CA PRO A 141 -3.95 -16.94 -22.05
C PRO A 141 -3.96 -18.46 -22.25
N GLY A 142 -4.25 -19.20 -21.18
CA GLY A 142 -4.26 -20.65 -21.18
C GLY A 142 -2.96 -21.30 -20.71
N THR A 143 -1.90 -20.53 -20.46
CA THR A 143 -0.61 -21.08 -20.03
C THR A 143 -0.70 -21.82 -18.69
N LEU A 144 -1.58 -21.40 -17.77
CA LEU A 144 -1.80 -22.06 -16.48
C LEU A 144 -3.01 -23.00 -16.48
N THR A 145 -3.95 -22.83 -17.41
CA THR A 145 -5.24 -23.51 -17.38
C THR A 145 -5.40 -24.60 -18.45
N ASN A 146 -4.61 -24.56 -19.54
CA ASN A 146 -4.74 -25.51 -20.63
C ASN A 146 -3.53 -26.44 -20.73
N PRO A 147 -3.66 -27.73 -20.31
CA PRO A 147 -2.56 -28.70 -20.37
C PRO A 147 -2.09 -29.04 -21.80
N GLN A 148 -2.91 -28.76 -22.82
CA GLN A 148 -2.55 -29.03 -24.23
C GLN A 148 -1.67 -27.93 -24.84
N MET A 149 -1.43 -26.87 -24.10
CA MET A 149 -0.67 -25.72 -24.58
C MET A 149 0.82 -25.96 -24.48
N GLU A 150 1.55 -25.59 -25.54
CA GLU A 150 3.01 -25.53 -25.47
C GLU A 150 3.42 -24.47 -24.44
N GLY A 151 4.20 -24.88 -23.43
CA GLY A 151 4.59 -23.99 -22.32
C GLY A 151 3.66 -24.00 -21.12
N PHE A 152 2.66 -24.92 -21.08
CA PHE A 152 1.84 -25.14 -19.89
C PHE A 152 2.70 -25.29 -18.62
N PHE A 153 2.27 -24.64 -17.56
CA PHE A 153 2.95 -24.69 -16.28
C PHE A 153 1.92 -24.64 -15.14
N GLU A 154 2.10 -25.49 -14.16
CA GLU A 154 1.24 -25.59 -12.99
C GLU A 154 2.02 -25.13 -11.75
N PRO A 155 1.91 -23.85 -11.37
CA PRO A 155 2.58 -23.31 -10.19
C PRO A 155 1.86 -23.69 -8.89
N GLU A 156 2.57 -23.64 -7.77
CA GLU A 156 1.99 -23.70 -6.42
C GLU A 156 1.75 -22.29 -5.86
N VAL A 157 2.48 -21.31 -6.33
CA VAL A 157 2.32 -19.90 -5.96
C VAL A 157 2.72 -19.00 -7.13
N THR A 158 2.01 -17.89 -7.29
CA THR A 158 2.28 -16.91 -8.35
C THR A 158 2.66 -15.58 -7.73
N LEU A 159 3.79 -15.00 -8.15
CA LEU A 159 4.23 -13.66 -7.80
C LEU A 159 4.07 -12.74 -9.02
N VAL A 160 3.34 -11.64 -8.84
CA VAL A 160 3.10 -10.65 -9.90
C VAL A 160 3.66 -9.28 -9.51
N THR A 161 4.15 -8.53 -10.49
CA THR A 161 4.75 -7.22 -10.25
C THR A 161 3.76 -6.07 -10.35
N ASP A 162 2.63 -6.25 -11.05
CA ASP A 162 1.59 -5.26 -11.20
C ASP A 162 0.24 -5.93 -11.47
N PRO A 163 -0.71 -5.89 -10.53
CA PRO A 163 -2.01 -6.52 -10.71
C PRO A 163 -2.81 -6.04 -11.93
N ILE A 164 -2.64 -4.78 -12.34
CA ILE A 164 -3.34 -4.25 -13.52
C ILE A 164 -2.72 -4.80 -14.81
N GLY A 165 -1.39 -4.78 -14.90
CA GLY A 165 -0.67 -5.28 -16.08
C GLY A 165 -0.74 -6.81 -16.21
N ASP A 166 -0.72 -7.51 -15.09
CA ASP A 166 -0.69 -8.97 -15.01
C ASP A 166 -2.07 -9.59 -14.70
N ALA A 167 -3.16 -8.86 -14.97
CA ALA A 167 -4.53 -9.28 -14.64
C ALA A 167 -4.90 -10.65 -15.21
N GLN A 168 -4.36 -11.05 -16.38
CA GLN A 168 -4.62 -12.36 -16.97
C GLN A 168 -3.97 -13.47 -16.15
N VAL A 169 -2.76 -13.28 -15.68
CA VAL A 169 -2.05 -14.24 -14.81
C VAL A 169 -2.83 -14.45 -13.52
N ILE A 170 -3.26 -13.35 -12.88
CA ILE A 170 -4.05 -13.41 -11.64
C ILE A 170 -5.35 -14.17 -11.87
N LYS A 171 -6.07 -13.85 -12.95
CA LYS A 171 -7.33 -14.53 -13.28
C LYS A 171 -7.14 -16.05 -13.45
N GLU A 172 -6.09 -16.46 -14.16
CA GLU A 172 -5.80 -17.88 -14.32
C GLU A 172 -5.36 -18.55 -13.03
N SER A 173 -4.52 -17.89 -12.21
CA SER A 173 -4.11 -18.39 -10.90
C SER A 173 -5.32 -18.61 -9.98
N VAL A 174 -6.24 -17.65 -9.93
CA VAL A 174 -7.49 -17.79 -9.16
C VAL A 174 -8.35 -18.95 -9.67
N ASN A 175 -8.46 -19.11 -11.01
CA ASN A 175 -9.25 -20.20 -11.59
C ASN A 175 -8.72 -21.60 -11.24
N ILE A 176 -7.41 -21.75 -11.08
CA ILE A 176 -6.77 -23.02 -10.69
C ILE A 176 -6.57 -23.15 -9.18
N GLY A 177 -6.97 -22.12 -8.39
CA GLY A 177 -6.86 -22.12 -6.94
C GLY A 177 -5.44 -21.93 -6.40
N VAL A 178 -4.57 -21.25 -7.15
CA VAL A 178 -3.19 -20.98 -6.76
C VAL A 178 -3.11 -19.60 -6.10
N PRO A 179 -2.48 -19.48 -4.90
CA PRO A 179 -2.34 -18.23 -4.20
C PRO A 179 -1.48 -17.22 -4.99
N VAL A 180 -1.86 -15.94 -4.87
CA VAL A 180 -1.25 -14.82 -5.59
C VAL A 180 -0.60 -13.86 -4.61
N VAL A 181 0.68 -13.62 -4.79
CA VAL A 181 1.45 -12.56 -4.13
C VAL A 181 1.68 -11.42 -5.13
N ALA A 182 1.41 -10.17 -4.75
CA ALA A 182 1.50 -9.06 -5.69
C ALA A 182 2.11 -7.80 -5.08
N PHE A 183 2.86 -7.06 -5.90
CA PHE A 183 3.23 -5.68 -5.59
C PHE A 183 2.08 -4.76 -6.01
N CYS A 184 1.40 -4.16 -5.03
CA CYS A 184 0.23 -3.32 -5.25
C CYS A 184 0.57 -1.84 -5.07
N ASP A 185 0.08 -1.02 -5.99
CA ASP A 185 0.08 0.44 -5.89
C ASP A 185 -1.30 0.94 -5.40
N THR A 186 -1.44 2.21 -5.11
CA THR A 186 -2.64 2.85 -4.56
C THR A 186 -3.90 2.65 -5.40
N ASN A 187 -3.77 2.43 -6.71
CA ASN A 187 -4.87 2.23 -7.65
C ASN A 187 -5.24 0.76 -7.90
N ASN A 188 -4.57 -0.19 -7.24
CA ASN A 188 -4.82 -1.61 -7.42
C ASN A 188 -6.00 -2.10 -6.56
N GLN A 189 -6.71 -3.13 -7.06
CA GLN A 189 -7.68 -3.91 -6.31
C GLN A 189 -7.00 -5.16 -5.75
N THR A 190 -7.27 -5.48 -4.50
CA THR A 190 -6.64 -6.61 -3.81
C THR A 190 -7.54 -7.83 -3.67
N SER A 191 -8.74 -7.81 -4.25
CA SER A 191 -9.74 -8.87 -4.12
C SER A 191 -9.30 -10.26 -4.62
N SER A 192 -8.28 -10.30 -5.49
CA SER A 192 -7.72 -11.54 -6.05
C SER A 192 -6.24 -11.72 -5.68
N VAL A 193 -5.78 -11.03 -4.66
CA VAL A 193 -4.41 -11.06 -4.15
C VAL A 193 -4.45 -11.49 -2.69
N ASP A 194 -3.64 -12.48 -2.32
CA ASP A 194 -3.61 -13.04 -0.97
C ASP A 194 -2.58 -12.31 -0.09
N PHE A 195 -1.46 -11.86 -0.69
CA PHE A 195 -0.38 -11.14 0.01
C PHE A 195 0.17 -9.99 -0.81
#